data_b48c179c58f06ac8865e44022999b1b2
#
_entry.id   b48c179c58f06ac8865e44022999b1b2
#
_cell.length_a   1.000
_cell.length_b   1.000
_cell.length_c   1.000
_cell.angle_alpha   90.00
_cell.angle_beta   90.00
_cell.angle_gamma   90.00
#
_symmetry.space_group_name_H-M   'P 1'
#
loop_
_entity.id
_entity.type
_entity.pdbx_description
1 polymer ?
#
loop_
_entity_poly.entity_id
_entity_poly.type
_entity_poly.pdbx_seq_one_letter_code
_entity_poly.pdbx_strand_id
1 'polypeptide(L)'
;MIPFNVPPCVGEEIEYVKQAIASHKICGDGAFTKQCNAWLEERFHAQKVLLTTSGTTALDMAMLLCDLQPGDEVILPSFTFSSTATSAVLAGARLVFVDIRPDTMNIDETKIEQAITDKTKVIVAMHYAGVACEMDTIMEIAHRHGLKVVEDAAQGVMSSYKGRALGTIGDFGCYSFHETKNYSMGEGGALVINNPAYNERAEILREKGTNRAKFFRGQVDKYTWVDFGDSYLPSELNAAYLWAQLLHADEINNDRMNTWNAYRAAFQPLADAGKVELPVIPADCVHNAHMFYLKCKDLEERTALIRHLKNNDILAVFHYIPLHSAPAGEKFGRFDGTDVYTTAESERLVRLPMYYGLTESDRKKVIEKVLEFYAQ
;
A
#
# COMPACT_ATOMS: atom_id res chain seq x y z
N MET A 1 -2.56 -25.51 -11.53
CA MET A 1 -3.35 -24.51 -10.75
C MET A 1 -2.75 -23.15 -11.03
N ILE A 2 -3.59 -22.17 -11.41
CA ILE A 2 -3.18 -20.78 -11.59
C ILE A 2 -3.11 -20.13 -10.20
N PRO A 3 -1.93 -19.68 -9.73
CA PRO A 3 -1.80 -19.05 -8.41
C PRO A 3 -2.46 -17.67 -8.41
N PHE A 4 -2.85 -17.21 -7.21
CA PHE A 4 -3.41 -15.88 -7.05
C PHE A 4 -2.37 -14.78 -7.33
N ASN A 5 -1.14 -14.98 -6.88
CA ASN A 5 -0.01 -14.08 -7.06
C ASN A 5 1.28 -14.88 -7.27
N VAL A 6 2.19 -14.31 -8.05
CA VAL A 6 3.58 -14.73 -8.21
C VAL A 6 4.43 -13.48 -8.03
N PRO A 7 5.47 -13.51 -7.18
CA PRO A 7 6.39 -12.39 -7.06
C PRO A 7 6.99 -12.03 -8.42
N PRO A 8 7.12 -10.74 -8.76
CA PRO A 8 7.75 -10.34 -10.02
C PRO A 8 9.23 -10.81 -10.04
N CYS A 9 9.68 -11.25 -11.20
CA CYS A 9 11.07 -11.59 -11.45
C CYS A 9 11.40 -11.18 -12.89
N VAL A 10 12.38 -10.29 -13.06
CA VAL A 10 12.82 -9.80 -14.37
C VAL A 10 14.05 -10.55 -14.88
N GLY A 11 14.66 -11.40 -14.04
CA GLY A 11 15.79 -12.27 -14.38
C GLY A 11 17.16 -11.70 -14.02
N GLU A 12 17.26 -10.41 -13.69
CA GLU A 12 18.53 -9.75 -13.37
C GLU A 12 18.80 -9.66 -11.85
N GLU A 13 17.84 -10.00 -11.00
CA GLU A 13 17.92 -9.83 -9.54
C GLU A 13 19.17 -10.53 -8.95
N ILE A 14 19.44 -11.76 -9.41
CA ILE A 14 20.59 -12.54 -8.90
C ILE A 14 21.92 -11.86 -9.24
N GLU A 15 22.02 -11.20 -10.39
CA GLU A 15 23.23 -10.52 -10.79
C GLU A 15 23.54 -9.32 -9.90
N TYR A 16 22.53 -8.50 -9.59
CA TYR A 16 22.70 -7.38 -8.66
C TYR A 16 22.96 -7.82 -7.22
N VAL A 17 22.36 -8.91 -6.77
CA VAL A 17 22.65 -9.51 -5.45
C VAL A 17 24.13 -10.00 -5.40
N LYS A 18 24.65 -10.62 -6.46
CA LYS A 18 26.08 -10.98 -6.53
C LYS A 18 26.99 -9.73 -6.45
N GLN A 19 26.63 -8.65 -7.11
CA GLN A 19 27.38 -7.39 -7.04
C GLN A 19 27.37 -6.83 -5.61
N ALA A 20 26.21 -6.85 -4.90
CA ALA A 20 26.15 -6.45 -3.51
C ALA A 20 27.09 -7.28 -2.62
N ILE A 21 27.13 -8.59 -2.81
CA ILE A 21 28.04 -9.48 -2.07
C ILE A 21 29.52 -9.15 -2.40
N ALA A 22 29.84 -8.97 -3.68
CA ALA A 22 31.21 -8.67 -4.13
C ALA A 22 31.71 -7.33 -3.64
N SER A 23 30.84 -6.38 -3.33
CA SER A 23 31.20 -5.07 -2.76
C SER A 23 31.68 -5.13 -1.30
N HIS A 24 31.56 -6.30 -0.64
CA HIS A 24 31.83 -6.51 0.79
C HIS A 24 31.03 -5.60 1.72
N LYS A 25 29.94 -4.99 1.25
CA LYS A 25 29.00 -4.20 2.03
C LYS A 25 27.57 -4.73 1.83
N ILE A 26 27.14 -5.60 2.74
CA ILE A 26 25.81 -6.22 2.68
C ILE A 26 24.80 -5.63 3.68
N CYS A 27 25.26 -4.81 4.64
CA CYS A 27 24.35 -4.02 5.48
C CYS A 27 23.83 -2.80 4.69
N GLY A 28 22.71 -2.24 5.09
CA GLY A 28 22.07 -1.15 4.38
C GLY A 28 22.86 0.15 4.25
N ASP A 29 22.30 1.13 3.54
CA ASP A 29 22.91 2.38 3.14
C ASP A 29 24.16 2.22 2.25
N GLY A 30 24.22 1.14 1.49
CA GLY A 30 25.21 0.92 0.45
C GLY A 30 24.79 1.55 -0.89
N ALA A 31 25.36 1.01 -1.96
CA ALA A 31 25.14 1.54 -3.31
C ALA A 31 23.70 1.32 -3.78
N PHE A 32 23.15 0.13 -3.57
CA PHE A 32 21.81 -0.23 -4.04
C PHE A 32 20.70 0.47 -3.26
N THR A 33 20.84 0.61 -1.93
CA THR A 33 19.92 1.42 -1.14
C THR A 33 19.85 2.85 -1.67
N LYS A 34 20.99 3.47 -1.97
CA LYS A 34 21.06 4.83 -2.51
C LYS A 34 20.45 4.93 -3.91
N GLN A 35 20.73 3.94 -4.78
CA GLN A 35 20.15 3.89 -6.13
C GLN A 35 18.62 3.77 -6.09
N CYS A 36 18.09 2.88 -5.24
CA CYS A 36 16.64 2.73 -5.07
C CYS A 36 15.99 4.02 -4.53
N ASN A 37 16.59 4.63 -3.49
CA ASN A 37 16.08 5.90 -2.95
C ASN A 37 16.06 6.99 -4.03
N ALA A 38 17.18 7.18 -4.73
CA ALA A 38 17.30 8.21 -5.77
C ALA A 38 16.33 7.97 -6.94
N TRP A 39 16.16 6.70 -7.36
CA TRP A 39 15.19 6.35 -8.40
C TRP A 39 13.75 6.71 -8.00
N LEU A 40 13.37 6.39 -6.75
CA LEU A 40 12.03 6.70 -6.22
C LEU A 40 11.83 8.21 -6.07
N GLU A 41 12.86 8.95 -5.60
CA GLU A 41 12.85 10.40 -5.49
C GLU A 41 12.68 11.07 -6.87
N GLU A 42 13.46 10.66 -7.85
CA GLU A 42 13.41 11.20 -9.21
C GLU A 42 12.10 10.83 -9.92
N ARG A 43 11.74 9.56 -9.90
CA ARG A 43 10.55 9.03 -10.61
C ARG A 43 9.25 9.65 -10.12
N PHE A 44 9.13 9.90 -8.83
CA PHE A 44 7.89 10.39 -8.20
C PHE A 44 7.96 11.85 -7.78
N HIS A 45 9.08 12.54 -8.08
CA HIS A 45 9.33 13.89 -7.60
C HIS A 45 9.17 14.03 -6.09
N ALA A 46 9.56 12.97 -5.37
CA ALA A 46 9.49 12.93 -3.92
C ALA A 46 10.65 13.74 -3.32
N GLN A 47 10.36 14.43 -2.20
CA GLN A 47 11.35 15.27 -1.54
C GLN A 47 12.49 14.43 -0.92
N LYS A 48 12.15 13.30 -0.30
CA LYS A 48 13.10 12.32 0.24
C LYS A 48 12.45 10.96 0.37
N VAL A 49 13.20 9.91 0.06
CA VAL A 49 12.79 8.52 0.25
C VAL A 49 13.82 7.78 1.08
N LEU A 50 13.36 6.94 2.00
CA LEU A 50 14.17 6.06 2.81
C LEU A 50 13.63 4.64 2.71
N LEU A 51 14.40 3.71 2.12
CA LEU A 51 14.06 2.29 2.15
C LEU A 51 13.94 1.79 3.59
N THR A 52 12.95 0.92 3.84
CA THR A 52 12.67 0.30 5.13
C THR A 52 12.56 -1.23 4.99
N THR A 53 12.58 -1.94 6.12
CA THR A 53 12.50 -3.40 6.15
C THR A 53 11.14 -3.97 5.75
N SER A 54 10.08 -3.16 5.77
CA SER A 54 8.73 -3.50 5.29
C SER A 54 7.89 -2.24 5.09
N GLY A 55 6.74 -2.36 4.41
CA GLY A 55 5.74 -1.29 4.40
C GLY A 55 5.19 -0.98 5.78
N THR A 56 5.10 -1.99 6.66
CA THR A 56 4.69 -1.83 8.07
C THR A 56 5.65 -0.91 8.81
N THR A 57 6.97 -1.14 8.68
CA THR A 57 7.97 -0.29 9.33
C THR A 57 8.05 1.11 8.75
N ALA A 58 7.67 1.31 7.48
CA ALA A 58 7.48 2.65 6.93
C ALA A 58 6.30 3.39 7.62
N LEU A 59 5.18 2.68 7.83
CA LEU A 59 4.03 3.21 8.60
C LEU A 59 4.41 3.50 10.04
N ASP A 60 5.16 2.60 10.72
CA ASP A 60 5.66 2.82 12.08
C ASP A 60 6.47 4.11 12.17
N MET A 61 7.42 4.30 11.25
CA MET A 61 8.23 5.52 11.19
C MET A 61 7.36 6.76 10.94
N ALA A 62 6.37 6.69 10.04
CA ALA A 62 5.46 7.81 9.79
C ALA A 62 4.67 8.20 11.04
N MET A 63 4.13 7.22 11.78
CA MET A 63 3.40 7.46 13.04
C MET A 63 4.31 8.04 14.13
N LEU A 64 5.55 7.55 14.25
CA LEU A 64 6.54 8.10 15.19
C LEU A 64 6.93 9.54 14.84
N LEU A 65 6.99 9.89 13.56
CA LEU A 65 7.25 11.26 13.11
C LEU A 65 6.08 12.20 13.34
N CYS A 66 4.86 11.68 13.51
CA CYS A 66 3.69 12.46 13.87
C CYS A 66 3.64 12.85 15.36
N ASP A 67 4.58 12.40 16.19
CA ASP A 67 4.69 12.71 17.62
C ASP A 67 3.44 12.36 18.44
N LEU A 68 2.77 11.27 18.09
CA LEU A 68 1.58 10.80 18.76
C LEU A 68 1.82 10.54 20.26
N GLN A 69 0.87 10.98 21.08
CA GLN A 69 0.87 10.76 22.52
C GLN A 69 -0.19 9.70 22.91
N PRO A 70 -0.04 9.01 24.03
CA PRO A 70 -1.06 8.07 24.51
C PRO A 70 -2.44 8.71 24.59
N GLY A 71 -3.39 8.17 23.83
CA GLY A 71 -4.77 8.65 23.78
C GLY A 71 -5.07 9.63 22.64
N ASP A 72 -4.07 10.05 21.87
CA ASP A 72 -4.32 10.72 20.58
C ASP A 72 -5.09 9.81 19.64
N GLU A 73 -5.85 10.38 18.72
CA GLU A 73 -6.68 9.63 17.78
C GLU A 73 -6.14 9.71 16.36
N VAL A 74 -6.23 8.57 15.68
CA VAL A 74 -5.90 8.42 14.25
C VAL A 74 -7.15 7.97 13.50
N ILE A 75 -7.59 8.75 12.52
CA ILE A 75 -8.72 8.42 11.63
C ILE A 75 -8.20 7.60 10.45
N LEU A 76 -8.84 6.46 10.16
CA LEU A 76 -8.48 5.57 9.07
C LEU A 76 -9.69 4.77 8.56
N PRO A 77 -9.67 4.23 7.31
CA PRO A 77 -10.71 3.33 6.87
C PRO A 77 -10.61 2.01 7.61
N SER A 78 -11.77 1.37 7.84
CA SER A 78 -11.76 0.02 8.44
C SER A 78 -11.45 -1.08 7.41
N PHE A 79 -11.66 -0.82 6.13
CA PHE A 79 -11.30 -1.73 5.04
C PHE A 79 -9.83 -1.52 4.62
N THR A 80 -8.91 -2.05 5.41
CA THR A 80 -7.46 -1.96 5.17
C THR A 80 -6.74 -3.17 5.76
N PHE A 81 -5.45 -3.30 5.46
CA PHE A 81 -4.58 -4.28 6.09
C PHE A 81 -4.25 -3.86 7.53
N SER A 82 -4.03 -4.84 8.40
CA SER A 82 -3.78 -4.60 9.84
C SER A 82 -2.60 -3.69 10.14
N SER A 83 -1.57 -3.63 9.27
CA SER A 83 -0.40 -2.77 9.46
C SER A 83 -0.76 -1.30 9.57
N THR A 84 -1.74 -0.82 8.77
CA THR A 84 -2.23 0.56 8.82
C THR A 84 -2.71 0.95 10.21
N ALA A 85 -3.41 0.04 10.90
CA ALA A 85 -3.93 0.25 12.24
C ALA A 85 -2.86 -0.03 13.32
N THR A 86 -2.10 -1.10 13.16
CA THR A 86 -1.10 -1.54 14.15
C THR A 86 -0.04 -0.48 14.40
N SER A 87 0.44 0.20 13.36
CA SER A 87 1.45 1.25 13.47
C SER A 87 0.98 2.43 14.34
N ALA A 88 -0.29 2.83 14.19
CA ALA A 88 -0.88 3.86 15.05
C ALA A 88 -1.00 3.40 16.52
N VAL A 89 -1.41 2.15 16.74
CA VAL A 89 -1.53 1.57 18.09
C VAL A 89 -0.16 1.46 18.77
N LEU A 90 0.88 1.05 18.04
CA LEU A 90 2.25 0.97 18.56
C LEU A 90 2.79 2.36 18.96
N ALA A 91 2.38 3.40 18.24
CA ALA A 91 2.70 4.79 18.61
C ALA A 91 1.84 5.34 19.77
N GLY A 92 0.93 4.54 20.35
CA GLY A 92 0.10 4.90 21.51
C GLY A 92 -1.27 5.48 21.19
N ALA A 93 -1.65 5.56 19.91
CA ALA A 93 -2.91 6.17 19.50
C ALA A 93 -4.12 5.23 19.66
N ARG A 94 -5.30 5.85 19.68
CA ARG A 94 -6.60 5.19 19.55
C ARG A 94 -7.05 5.29 18.10
N LEU A 95 -7.67 4.24 17.60
CA LEU A 95 -8.17 4.17 16.23
C LEU A 95 -9.60 4.72 16.13
N VAL A 96 -9.84 5.55 15.13
CA VAL A 96 -11.17 6.01 14.76
C VAL A 96 -11.44 5.53 13.34
N PHE A 97 -12.17 4.44 13.21
CA PHE A 97 -12.54 3.89 11.92
C PHE A 97 -13.72 4.67 11.34
N VAL A 98 -13.65 4.98 10.07
CA VAL A 98 -14.75 5.55 9.29
C VAL A 98 -15.10 4.65 8.12
N ASP A 99 -16.31 4.82 7.58
CA ASP A 99 -16.80 4.03 6.46
C ASP A 99 -16.02 4.31 5.19
N ILE A 100 -16.22 3.48 4.19
CA ILE A 100 -15.56 3.57 2.88
C ILE A 100 -16.54 4.01 1.80
N ARG A 101 -16.01 4.48 0.70
CA ARG A 101 -16.74 4.65 -0.56
C ARG A 101 -17.00 3.30 -1.21
N PRO A 102 -18.24 2.99 -1.62
CA PRO A 102 -18.53 1.71 -2.26
C PRO A 102 -17.90 1.58 -3.65
N ASP A 103 -17.63 2.69 -4.35
CA ASP A 103 -17.08 2.69 -5.71
C ASP A 103 -15.59 2.34 -5.76
N THR A 104 -14.77 2.94 -4.89
CA THR A 104 -13.31 2.79 -4.89
C THR A 104 -12.79 1.92 -3.75
N MET A 105 -13.59 1.60 -2.75
CA MET A 105 -13.20 0.91 -1.51
C MET A 105 -12.27 1.73 -0.61
N ASN A 106 -11.99 2.97 -0.96
CA ASN A 106 -11.19 3.91 -0.20
C ASN A 106 -12.00 4.55 0.94
N ILE A 107 -11.30 5.20 1.88
CA ILE A 107 -11.96 5.97 2.93
C ILE A 107 -12.99 6.94 2.33
N ASP A 108 -14.18 7.03 2.95
CA ASP A 108 -15.17 8.04 2.58
C ASP A 108 -14.75 9.39 3.19
N GLU A 109 -14.20 10.27 2.36
CA GLU A 109 -13.72 11.58 2.76
C GLU A 109 -14.81 12.45 3.41
N THR A 110 -16.07 12.22 3.06
CA THR A 110 -17.22 12.96 3.61
C THR A 110 -17.51 12.60 5.07
N LYS A 111 -16.96 11.48 5.56
CA LYS A 111 -17.11 11.01 6.94
C LYS A 111 -15.98 11.43 7.86
N ILE A 112 -14.89 11.96 7.32
CA ILE A 112 -13.70 12.29 8.10
C ILE A 112 -13.97 13.44 9.06
N GLU A 113 -14.56 14.53 8.60
CA GLU A 113 -14.69 15.75 9.41
C GLU A 113 -15.56 15.55 10.64
N GLN A 114 -16.64 14.77 10.54
CA GLN A 114 -17.51 14.46 11.70
C GLN A 114 -16.82 13.58 12.76
N ALA A 115 -15.80 12.79 12.34
CA ALA A 115 -15.06 11.90 13.24
C ALA A 115 -13.94 12.63 14.00
N ILE A 116 -13.62 13.88 13.65
CA ILE A 116 -12.57 14.68 14.28
C ILE A 116 -12.98 15.09 15.69
N THR A 117 -12.07 14.89 16.64
CA THR A 117 -12.14 15.39 18.02
C THR A 117 -10.91 16.25 18.35
N ASP A 118 -10.86 16.82 19.54
CA ASP A 118 -9.67 17.52 20.07
C ASP A 118 -8.43 16.62 20.22
N LYS A 119 -8.64 15.29 20.22
CA LYS A 119 -7.57 14.28 20.29
C LYS A 119 -7.08 13.83 18.92
N THR A 120 -7.78 14.11 17.85
CA THR A 120 -7.39 13.69 16.51
C THR A 120 -6.08 14.39 16.10
N LYS A 121 -5.11 13.62 15.61
CA LYS A 121 -3.80 14.12 15.16
C LYS A 121 -3.46 13.72 13.73
N VAL A 122 -3.94 12.56 13.27
CA VAL A 122 -3.56 11.99 11.98
C VAL A 122 -4.79 11.47 11.25
N ILE A 123 -4.80 11.68 9.93
CA ILE A 123 -5.67 10.99 8.99
C ILE A 123 -4.80 10.06 8.15
N VAL A 124 -5.20 8.79 8.03
CA VAL A 124 -4.54 7.83 7.14
C VAL A 124 -5.38 7.63 5.89
N ALA A 125 -4.81 8.00 4.74
CA ALA A 125 -5.37 7.75 3.43
C ALA A 125 -4.76 6.46 2.86
N MET A 126 -5.52 5.35 2.86
CA MET A 126 -5.08 4.09 2.28
C MET A 126 -5.61 3.97 0.86
N HIS A 127 -4.71 3.88 -0.12
CA HIS A 127 -5.01 3.86 -1.55
C HIS A 127 -5.28 2.43 -2.04
N TYR A 128 -6.52 1.96 -1.88
CA TYR A 128 -6.90 0.60 -2.25
C TYR A 128 -6.74 0.31 -3.75
N ALA A 129 -6.22 -0.85 -4.07
CA ALA A 129 -5.97 -1.33 -5.44
C ALA A 129 -5.10 -0.40 -6.31
N GLY A 130 -4.35 0.53 -5.69
CA GLY A 130 -3.59 1.55 -6.40
C GLY A 130 -4.45 2.71 -6.92
N VAL A 131 -5.68 2.84 -6.46
CA VAL A 131 -6.58 3.97 -6.76
C VAL A 131 -6.51 4.99 -5.62
N ALA A 132 -6.34 6.26 -5.97
CA ALA A 132 -6.23 7.32 -4.97
C ALA A 132 -7.51 7.52 -4.15
N CYS A 133 -7.34 7.84 -2.85
CA CYS A 133 -8.37 8.55 -2.08
C CYS A 133 -8.60 9.95 -2.66
N GLU A 134 -9.69 10.61 -2.28
CA GLU A 134 -9.97 12.02 -2.63
C GLU A 134 -9.03 12.96 -1.87
N MET A 135 -7.76 12.98 -2.33
CA MET A 135 -6.67 13.60 -1.58
C MET A 135 -6.83 15.11 -1.41
N ASP A 136 -7.42 15.82 -2.39
CA ASP A 136 -7.64 17.27 -2.24
C ASP A 136 -8.56 17.56 -1.06
N THR A 137 -9.67 16.83 -0.93
CA THR A 137 -10.61 16.95 0.18
C THR A 137 -9.97 16.56 1.51
N ILE A 138 -9.23 15.45 1.54
CA ILE A 138 -8.55 14.99 2.75
C ILE A 138 -7.51 16.02 3.22
N MET A 139 -6.71 16.56 2.31
CA MET A 139 -5.70 17.57 2.62
C MET A 139 -6.32 18.88 3.08
N GLU A 140 -7.46 19.30 2.50
CA GLU A 140 -8.19 20.48 2.93
C GLU A 140 -8.72 20.32 4.36
N ILE A 141 -9.34 19.18 4.69
CA ILE A 141 -9.80 18.87 6.05
C ILE A 141 -8.62 18.88 7.02
N ALA A 142 -7.54 18.19 6.70
CA ALA A 142 -6.35 18.11 7.53
C ALA A 142 -5.76 19.50 7.81
N HIS A 143 -5.66 20.35 6.80
CA HIS A 143 -5.15 21.72 6.93
C HIS A 143 -6.05 22.57 7.84
N ARG A 144 -7.39 22.52 7.66
CA ARG A 144 -8.35 23.28 8.51
C ARG A 144 -8.25 22.91 9.99
N HIS A 145 -7.95 21.65 10.29
CA HIS A 145 -7.91 21.13 11.65
C HIS A 145 -6.48 20.96 12.21
N GLY A 146 -5.44 21.33 11.44
CA GLY A 146 -4.04 21.19 11.86
C GLY A 146 -3.59 19.73 12.03
N LEU A 147 -4.14 18.81 11.25
CA LEU A 147 -3.86 17.37 11.29
C LEU A 147 -2.76 17.00 10.32
N LYS A 148 -2.07 15.89 10.60
CA LYS A 148 -1.13 15.25 9.67
C LYS A 148 -1.86 14.26 8.76
N VAL A 149 -1.33 14.07 7.54
CA VAL A 149 -1.83 13.07 6.60
C VAL A 149 -0.72 12.06 6.30
N VAL A 150 -1.00 10.79 6.56
CA VAL A 150 -0.14 9.65 6.19
C VAL A 150 -0.83 8.90 5.06
N GLU A 151 -0.16 8.79 3.92
CA GLU A 151 -0.63 7.97 2.82
C GLU A 151 -0.12 6.54 2.99
N ASP A 152 -1.02 5.58 3.24
CA ASP A 152 -0.69 4.17 3.05
C ASP A 152 -0.79 3.86 1.56
N ALA A 153 0.32 4.06 0.88
CA ALA A 153 0.50 3.82 -0.54
C ALA A 153 1.15 2.44 -0.82
N ALA A 154 0.96 1.47 0.10
CA ALA A 154 1.51 0.11 -0.04
C ALA A 154 1.04 -0.61 -1.32
N GLN A 155 -0.01 -0.12 -1.96
CA GLN A 155 -0.54 -0.61 -3.24
C GLN A 155 -0.38 0.44 -4.36
N GLY A 156 0.23 1.60 -4.07
CA GLY A 156 0.19 2.82 -4.90
C GLY A 156 1.44 3.14 -5.72
N VAL A 157 2.50 2.32 -5.66
CA VAL A 157 3.72 2.57 -6.44
C VAL A 157 3.41 2.63 -7.94
N MET A 158 3.80 3.68 -8.64
CA MET A 158 3.46 4.01 -10.04
C MET A 158 2.01 4.48 -10.26
N SER A 159 1.22 4.70 -9.21
CA SER A 159 -0.11 5.33 -9.31
C SER A 159 -0.03 6.83 -9.05
N SER A 160 -1.02 7.59 -9.53
CA SER A 160 -1.07 9.04 -9.30
C SER A 160 -2.50 9.57 -9.14
N TYR A 161 -2.60 10.72 -8.48
CA TYR A 161 -3.79 11.54 -8.34
C TYR A 161 -3.51 12.94 -8.88
N LYS A 162 -4.26 13.36 -9.92
CA LYS A 162 -4.06 14.66 -10.59
C LYS A 162 -2.60 14.91 -10.99
N GLY A 163 -1.93 13.85 -11.48
CA GLY A 163 -0.53 13.89 -11.91
C GLY A 163 0.51 13.85 -10.79
N ARG A 164 0.12 13.81 -9.51
CA ARG A 164 1.01 13.64 -8.36
C ARG A 164 1.07 12.17 -7.97
N ALA A 165 2.27 11.61 -7.79
CA ALA A 165 2.43 10.22 -7.38
C ALA A 165 1.81 9.97 -6.00
N LEU A 166 1.15 8.83 -5.80
CA LEU A 166 0.63 8.45 -4.49
C LEU A 166 1.79 8.25 -3.52
N GLY A 167 1.62 8.71 -2.29
CA GLY A 167 2.68 8.76 -1.27
C GLY A 167 3.44 10.09 -1.25
N THR A 168 3.20 11.00 -2.23
CA THR A 168 3.87 12.32 -2.29
C THR A 168 2.93 13.50 -2.03
N ILE A 169 1.73 13.23 -1.52
CA ILE A 169 0.67 14.25 -1.38
C ILE A 169 0.50 14.69 0.08
N GLY A 170 0.45 13.73 1.01
CA GLY A 170 0.38 13.99 2.45
C GLY A 170 1.70 14.41 3.07
N ASP A 171 1.78 14.42 4.39
CA ASP A 171 3.04 14.68 5.12
C ASP A 171 4.05 13.53 4.91
N PHE A 172 3.56 12.29 4.90
CA PHE A 172 4.35 11.07 4.71
C PHE A 172 3.62 10.11 3.78
N GLY A 173 4.39 9.35 3.00
CA GLY A 173 3.89 8.22 2.21
C GLY A 173 4.63 6.93 2.56
N CYS A 174 3.92 5.81 2.51
CA CYS A 174 4.47 4.50 2.87
C CYS A 174 4.28 3.52 1.71
N TYR A 175 5.38 3.08 1.10
CA TYR A 175 5.38 2.05 0.08
C TYR A 175 5.69 0.68 0.66
N SER A 176 5.20 -0.36 0.01
CA SER A 176 5.52 -1.75 0.32
C SER A 176 6.15 -2.44 -0.88
N PHE A 177 7.23 -3.18 -0.61
CA PHE A 177 7.91 -4.05 -1.54
C PHE A 177 7.88 -5.51 -1.06
N HIS A 178 6.79 -5.89 -0.37
CA HIS A 178 6.50 -7.28 -0.04
C HIS A 178 6.30 -8.13 -1.31
N GLU A 179 6.51 -9.43 -1.26
CA GLU A 179 6.39 -10.32 -2.42
C GLU A 179 5.04 -10.26 -3.16
N THR A 180 3.98 -9.83 -2.49
CA THR A 180 2.64 -9.69 -3.09
C THR A 180 2.42 -8.38 -3.85
N LYS A 181 3.39 -7.46 -3.85
CA LYS A 181 3.30 -6.15 -4.49
C LYS A 181 3.76 -6.18 -5.94
N ASN A 182 3.52 -5.08 -6.66
CA ASN A 182 3.91 -4.97 -8.06
C ASN A 182 5.43 -5.02 -8.24
N TYR A 183 6.17 -4.55 -7.25
CA TYR A 183 7.63 -4.57 -7.16
C TYR A 183 8.00 -5.14 -5.80
N SER A 184 9.00 -6.01 -5.75
CA SER A 184 9.32 -6.75 -4.54
C SER A 184 10.80 -6.78 -4.23
N MET A 185 11.12 -6.83 -2.94
CA MET A 185 12.44 -7.21 -2.42
C MET A 185 12.31 -8.36 -1.40
N GLY A 186 11.26 -9.17 -1.56
CA GLY A 186 10.84 -10.20 -0.61
C GLY A 186 10.05 -9.58 0.53
N GLU A 187 10.74 -9.02 1.49
CA GLU A 187 10.24 -8.13 2.52
C GLU A 187 10.92 -6.77 2.36
N GLY A 188 10.12 -5.70 2.31
CA GLY A 188 10.63 -4.34 2.20
C GLY A 188 9.56 -3.28 2.07
N GLY A 189 10.00 -2.04 2.15
CA GLY A 189 9.15 -0.85 1.99
C GLY A 189 10.00 0.40 1.80
N ALA A 190 9.32 1.53 1.76
CA ALA A 190 9.97 2.83 1.80
C ALA A 190 9.07 3.88 2.47
N LEU A 191 9.67 4.74 3.28
CA LEU A 191 9.08 5.96 3.77
C LEU A 191 9.39 7.10 2.81
N VAL A 192 8.37 7.76 2.32
CA VAL A 192 8.43 9.03 1.58
C VAL A 192 8.18 10.17 2.55
N ILE A 193 9.05 11.16 2.56
CA ILE A 193 8.99 12.32 3.45
C ILE A 193 8.77 13.55 2.57
N ASN A 194 7.61 14.20 2.70
CA ASN A 194 7.24 15.32 1.85
C ASN A 194 7.57 16.69 2.46
N ASN A 195 7.86 16.72 3.77
CA ASN A 195 8.32 17.92 4.45
C ASN A 195 9.78 17.75 4.92
N PRO A 196 10.75 18.54 4.41
CA PRO A 196 12.18 18.39 4.73
C PRO A 196 12.51 18.58 6.22
N ALA A 197 11.64 19.21 7.02
CA ALA A 197 11.84 19.36 8.45
C ALA A 197 11.94 17.99 9.19
N TYR A 198 11.37 16.94 8.63
CA TYR A 198 11.41 15.60 9.22
C TYR A 198 12.61 14.73 8.77
N ASN A 199 13.38 15.17 7.77
CA ASN A 199 14.44 14.35 7.17
C ASN A 199 15.45 13.81 8.19
N GLU A 200 15.96 14.69 9.06
CA GLU A 200 16.96 14.31 10.03
C GLU A 200 16.42 13.30 11.05
N ARG A 201 15.23 13.58 11.58
CA ARG A 201 14.63 12.69 12.58
C ARG A 201 14.25 11.34 11.98
N ALA A 202 13.80 11.30 10.72
CA ALA A 202 13.53 10.04 10.02
C ALA A 202 14.77 9.17 9.86
N GLU A 203 15.94 9.76 9.54
CA GLU A 203 17.21 9.04 9.51
C GLU A 203 17.59 8.48 10.89
N ILE A 204 17.36 9.25 11.96
CA ILE A 204 17.63 8.84 13.35
C ILE A 204 16.74 7.66 13.72
N LEU A 205 15.42 7.77 13.50
CA LEU A 205 14.45 6.70 13.79
C LEU A 205 14.81 5.41 13.04
N ARG A 206 15.20 5.51 11.75
CA ARG A 206 15.57 4.37 10.92
C ARG A 206 16.81 3.63 11.43
N GLU A 207 17.74 4.34 12.06
CA GLU A 207 19.03 3.85 12.52
C GLU A 207 19.12 3.78 14.07
N LYS A 208 18.12 3.16 14.67
CA LYS A 208 18.12 2.81 16.11
C LYS A 208 18.20 4.00 17.05
N GLY A 209 17.66 5.15 16.63
CA GLY A 209 17.69 6.38 17.42
C GLY A 209 19.08 7.06 17.49
N THR A 210 19.99 6.72 16.58
CA THR A 210 21.34 7.30 16.55
C THR A 210 21.48 8.37 15.47
N ASN A 211 22.36 9.34 15.70
CA ASN A 211 22.73 10.35 14.68
C ASN A 211 23.84 9.86 13.73
N ARG A 212 23.89 8.55 13.45
CA ARG A 212 24.93 7.90 12.62
C ARG A 212 25.02 8.50 11.22
N ALA A 213 23.90 8.87 10.58
CA ALA A 213 23.89 9.50 9.28
C ALA A 213 24.68 10.82 9.28
N LYS A 214 24.57 11.64 10.33
CA LYS A 214 25.38 12.86 10.50
C LYS A 214 26.88 12.56 10.63
N PHE A 215 27.23 11.50 11.33
CA PHE A 215 28.64 11.08 11.47
C PHE A 215 29.26 10.75 10.09
N PHE A 216 28.57 9.98 9.27
CA PHE A 216 29.07 9.64 7.92
C PHE A 216 29.13 10.86 6.97
N ARG A 217 28.32 11.89 7.22
CA ARG A 217 28.43 13.16 6.51
C ARG A 217 29.50 14.12 7.06
N GLY A 218 30.24 13.72 8.12
CA GLY A 218 31.25 14.56 8.78
C GLY A 218 30.67 15.75 9.55
N GLN A 219 29.42 15.70 9.93
CA GLN A 219 28.72 16.76 10.67
C GLN A 219 28.86 16.64 12.18
N VAL A 220 29.30 15.50 12.67
CA VAL A 220 29.60 15.23 14.09
C VAL A 220 30.83 14.32 14.18
N ASP A 221 31.64 14.47 15.22
CA ASP A 221 32.87 13.70 15.42
C ASP A 221 32.62 12.25 15.86
N LYS A 222 31.50 12.03 16.55
CA LYS A 222 31.06 10.71 17.02
C LYS A 222 29.55 10.61 16.88
N TYR A 223 29.03 9.42 16.55
CA TYR A 223 27.60 9.20 16.66
C TYR A 223 27.23 8.63 18.04
N THR A 224 26.03 8.95 18.48
CA THR A 224 25.49 8.53 19.78
C THR A 224 23.98 8.30 19.65
N TRP A 225 23.40 7.71 20.69
CA TRP A 225 21.97 7.56 20.81
C TRP A 225 21.34 8.90 21.23
N VAL A 226 20.41 9.42 20.42
CA VAL A 226 19.83 10.77 20.59
C VAL A 226 18.29 10.79 20.62
N ASP A 227 17.63 9.71 20.17
CA ASP A 227 16.17 9.58 20.14
C ASP A 227 15.81 8.09 20.20
N PHE A 228 14.54 7.74 20.33
CA PHE A 228 14.12 6.37 20.10
C PHE A 228 14.20 6.04 18.61
N GLY A 229 14.10 4.76 18.29
CA GLY A 229 14.16 4.25 16.91
C GLY A 229 14.37 2.76 16.92
N ASP A 230 14.37 2.15 15.75
CA ASP A 230 14.60 0.71 15.60
C ASP A 230 15.45 0.42 14.36
N SER A 231 15.70 -0.85 14.11
CA SER A 231 16.46 -1.34 12.97
C SER A 231 15.56 -1.41 11.71
N TYR A 232 15.17 -0.25 11.19
CA TYR A 232 14.28 -0.16 10.04
C TYR A 232 15.00 -0.21 8.68
N LEU A 233 16.32 -0.18 8.67
CA LEU A 233 17.14 -0.17 7.46
C LEU A 233 17.27 -1.59 6.88
N PRO A 234 16.86 -1.85 5.60
CA PRO A 234 17.01 -3.14 4.96
C PRO A 234 18.46 -3.41 4.56
N SER A 235 18.77 -4.68 4.25
CA SER A 235 20.08 -5.06 3.74
C SER A 235 20.29 -4.62 2.29
N GLU A 236 21.55 -4.51 1.86
CA GLU A 236 21.91 -4.29 0.45
C GLU A 236 21.47 -5.46 -0.45
N LEU A 237 21.32 -6.66 0.09
CA LEU A 237 20.82 -7.81 -0.67
C LEU A 237 19.37 -7.59 -1.13
N ASN A 238 18.53 -7.10 -0.22
CA ASN A 238 17.15 -6.74 -0.53
C ASN A 238 17.09 -5.55 -1.49
N ALA A 239 17.89 -4.50 -1.24
CA ALA A 239 17.95 -3.32 -2.11
C ALA A 239 18.42 -3.67 -3.53
N ALA A 240 19.42 -4.55 -3.66
CA ALA A 240 19.91 -5.02 -4.96
C ALA A 240 18.84 -5.81 -5.73
N TYR A 241 18.07 -6.64 -5.03
CA TYR A 241 16.93 -7.37 -5.62
C TYR A 241 15.87 -6.38 -6.15
N LEU A 242 15.50 -5.38 -5.36
CA LEU A 242 14.54 -4.35 -5.76
C LEU A 242 15.06 -3.51 -6.94
N TRP A 243 16.36 -3.19 -6.93
CA TRP A 243 16.97 -2.36 -7.99
C TRP A 243 16.74 -2.94 -9.38
N ALA A 244 16.91 -4.24 -9.57
CA ALA A 244 16.59 -4.92 -10.83
C ALA A 244 15.18 -4.60 -11.30
N GLN A 245 14.20 -4.70 -10.42
CA GLN A 245 12.79 -4.50 -10.76
C GLN A 245 12.44 -3.03 -11.00
N LEU A 246 13.06 -2.09 -10.29
CA LEU A 246 12.85 -0.67 -10.54
C LEU A 246 13.35 -0.23 -11.92
N LEU A 247 14.42 -0.83 -12.43
CA LEU A 247 14.89 -0.61 -13.79
C LEU A 247 13.88 -1.07 -14.86
N HIS A 248 13.03 -2.06 -14.53
CA HIS A 248 11.97 -2.60 -15.39
C HIS A 248 10.55 -2.16 -14.95
N ALA A 249 10.46 -1.08 -14.16
CA ALA A 249 9.18 -0.69 -13.56
C ALA A 249 8.05 -0.44 -14.57
N ASP A 250 8.36 0.20 -15.68
CA ASP A 250 7.38 0.46 -16.74
C ASP A 250 6.94 -0.82 -17.46
N GLU A 251 7.86 -1.78 -17.68
CA GLU A 251 7.56 -3.08 -18.27
C GLU A 251 6.59 -3.87 -17.39
N ILE A 252 6.92 -4.00 -16.10
CA ILE A 252 6.08 -4.69 -15.09
C ILE A 252 4.69 -4.04 -15.04
N ASN A 253 4.64 -2.70 -15.00
CA ASN A 253 3.37 -1.98 -14.92
C ASN A 253 2.53 -2.18 -16.18
N ASN A 254 3.12 -2.12 -17.37
CA ASN A 254 2.44 -2.29 -18.65
C ASN A 254 1.88 -3.71 -18.81
N ASP A 255 2.63 -4.75 -18.43
CA ASP A 255 2.14 -6.14 -18.46
C ASP A 255 0.92 -6.33 -17.55
N ARG A 256 0.97 -5.78 -16.32
CA ARG A 256 -0.17 -5.81 -15.39
C ARG A 256 -1.37 -5.04 -15.95
N MET A 257 -1.16 -3.87 -16.55
CA MET A 257 -2.22 -3.09 -17.20
C MET A 257 -2.88 -3.83 -18.35
N ASN A 258 -2.11 -4.58 -19.15
CA ASN A 258 -2.65 -5.43 -20.23
C ASN A 258 -3.60 -6.49 -19.65
N THR A 259 -3.21 -7.13 -18.56
CA THR A 259 -4.07 -8.13 -17.88
C THR A 259 -5.32 -7.48 -17.30
N TRP A 260 -5.17 -6.34 -16.63
CA TRP A 260 -6.28 -5.60 -16.02
C TRP A 260 -7.32 -5.17 -17.09
N ASN A 261 -6.84 -4.60 -18.19
CA ASN A 261 -7.69 -4.17 -19.30
C ASN A 261 -8.43 -5.35 -19.96
N ALA A 262 -7.76 -6.49 -20.10
CA ALA A 262 -8.39 -7.70 -20.65
C ALA A 262 -9.52 -8.22 -19.74
N TYR A 263 -9.32 -8.24 -18.42
CA TYR A 263 -10.37 -8.60 -17.46
C TYR A 263 -11.54 -7.61 -17.53
N ARG A 264 -11.25 -6.30 -17.52
CA ARG A 264 -12.30 -5.27 -17.61
C ARG A 264 -13.14 -5.44 -18.87
N ALA A 265 -12.51 -5.59 -20.03
CA ALA A 265 -13.21 -5.77 -21.29
C ALA A 265 -14.07 -7.05 -21.29
N ALA A 266 -13.55 -8.16 -20.78
CA ALA A 266 -14.24 -9.43 -20.73
C ALA A 266 -15.45 -9.44 -19.78
N PHE A 267 -15.38 -8.72 -18.67
CA PHE A 267 -16.45 -8.70 -17.66
C PHE A 267 -17.40 -7.52 -17.77
N GLN A 268 -17.14 -6.56 -18.66
CA GLN A 268 -18.03 -5.44 -18.89
C GLN A 268 -19.48 -5.88 -19.21
N PRO A 269 -19.73 -6.92 -20.07
CA PRO A 269 -21.09 -7.40 -20.30
C PRO A 269 -21.80 -7.94 -19.05
N LEU A 270 -21.06 -8.51 -18.08
CA LEU A 270 -21.63 -8.94 -16.80
C LEU A 270 -22.04 -7.73 -15.96
N ALA A 271 -21.22 -6.68 -15.96
CA ALA A 271 -21.52 -5.45 -15.25
C ALA A 271 -22.71 -4.72 -15.87
N ASP A 272 -22.77 -4.62 -17.20
CA ASP A 272 -23.89 -4.02 -17.93
C ASP A 272 -25.21 -4.76 -17.67
N ALA A 273 -25.14 -6.07 -17.44
CA ALA A 273 -26.28 -6.90 -17.04
C ALA A 273 -26.60 -6.85 -15.53
N GLY A 274 -25.86 -6.08 -14.74
CA GLY A 274 -26.03 -5.95 -13.28
C GLY A 274 -25.67 -7.20 -12.48
N LYS A 275 -24.90 -8.14 -13.07
CA LYS A 275 -24.50 -9.38 -12.39
C LYS A 275 -23.29 -9.17 -11.47
N VAL A 276 -22.40 -8.23 -11.79
CA VAL A 276 -21.22 -7.88 -10.99
C VAL A 276 -20.98 -6.38 -11.05
N GLU A 277 -20.19 -5.85 -10.10
CA GLU A 277 -19.61 -4.52 -10.20
C GLU A 277 -18.11 -4.64 -10.46
N LEU A 278 -17.59 -3.79 -11.36
CA LEU A 278 -16.17 -3.71 -11.70
C LEU A 278 -15.47 -2.60 -10.90
N PRO A 279 -14.12 -2.66 -10.78
CA PRO A 279 -13.37 -1.58 -10.16
C PRO A 279 -13.62 -0.25 -10.86
N VAL A 280 -13.88 0.79 -10.09
CA VAL A 280 -14.04 2.17 -10.58
C VAL A 280 -12.70 2.88 -10.50
N ILE A 281 -12.29 3.49 -11.62
CA ILE A 281 -11.10 4.34 -11.68
C ILE A 281 -11.58 5.78 -11.92
N PRO A 282 -11.53 6.65 -10.92
CA PRO A 282 -11.88 8.06 -11.09
C PRO A 282 -11.02 8.74 -12.15
N ALA A 283 -11.58 9.74 -12.85
CA ALA A 283 -10.90 10.41 -13.97
C ALA A 283 -9.57 11.09 -13.57
N ASP A 284 -9.47 11.51 -12.32
CA ASP A 284 -8.28 12.15 -11.75
C ASP A 284 -7.18 11.15 -11.32
N CYS A 285 -7.46 9.84 -11.43
CA CYS A 285 -6.56 8.77 -10.99
C CYS A 285 -5.92 8.04 -12.16
N VAL A 286 -4.62 7.77 -12.03
CA VAL A 286 -3.91 6.77 -12.82
C VAL A 286 -3.53 5.64 -11.88
N HIS A 287 -4.05 4.43 -12.12
CA HIS A 287 -3.77 3.27 -11.28
C HIS A 287 -2.66 2.39 -11.88
N ASN A 288 -2.05 1.55 -11.05
CA ASN A 288 -0.93 0.68 -11.39
C ASN A 288 -1.33 -0.79 -11.64
N ALA A 289 -2.60 -1.07 -11.82
CA ALA A 289 -3.10 -2.44 -11.93
C ALA A 289 -2.60 -3.35 -10.78
N HIS A 290 -2.62 -2.87 -9.53
CA HIS A 290 -2.18 -3.67 -8.37
C HIS A 290 -3.00 -4.93 -8.22
N MET A 291 -4.31 -4.86 -8.46
CA MET A 291 -5.22 -6.00 -8.45
C MET A 291 -6.39 -5.77 -9.40
N PHE A 292 -7.06 -6.84 -9.77
CA PHE A 292 -8.38 -6.80 -10.36
C PHE A 292 -9.36 -7.53 -9.46
N TYR A 293 -10.51 -6.94 -9.18
CA TYR A 293 -11.55 -7.53 -8.35
C TYR A 293 -12.92 -7.44 -9.01
N LEU A 294 -13.81 -8.32 -8.60
CA LEU A 294 -15.24 -8.28 -8.90
C LEU A 294 -15.98 -8.13 -7.58
N LYS A 295 -17.06 -7.37 -7.55
CA LYS A 295 -18.02 -7.40 -6.46
C LYS A 295 -19.23 -8.19 -6.89
N CYS A 296 -19.46 -9.30 -6.24
CA CYS A 296 -20.60 -10.18 -6.41
C CYS A 296 -21.86 -9.55 -5.81
N LYS A 297 -23.00 -10.18 -5.97
CA LYS A 297 -24.25 -9.73 -5.36
C LYS A 297 -24.17 -9.72 -3.81
N ASP A 298 -23.64 -10.81 -3.25
CA ASP A 298 -23.56 -11.01 -1.79
C ASP A 298 -22.44 -12.00 -1.41
N LEU A 299 -22.33 -12.29 -0.12
CA LEU A 299 -21.36 -13.23 0.47
C LEU A 299 -21.53 -14.66 -0.08
N GLU A 300 -22.75 -15.11 -0.32
CA GLU A 300 -23.04 -16.47 -0.80
C GLU A 300 -22.52 -16.64 -2.23
N GLU A 301 -22.87 -15.71 -3.12
CA GLU A 301 -22.39 -15.71 -4.50
C GLU A 301 -20.87 -15.58 -4.57
N ARG A 302 -20.25 -14.68 -3.77
CA ARG A 302 -18.79 -14.55 -3.66
C ARG A 302 -18.14 -15.89 -3.28
N THR A 303 -18.69 -16.56 -2.28
CA THR A 303 -18.17 -17.84 -1.79
C THR A 303 -18.33 -18.94 -2.82
N ALA A 304 -19.44 -18.96 -3.56
CA ALA A 304 -19.70 -19.89 -4.64
C ALA A 304 -18.73 -19.66 -5.81
N LEU A 305 -18.50 -18.41 -6.22
CA LEU A 305 -17.54 -18.07 -7.29
C LEU A 305 -16.10 -18.48 -6.92
N ILE A 306 -15.63 -18.20 -5.71
CA ILE A 306 -14.31 -18.63 -5.24
C ILE A 306 -14.20 -20.16 -5.28
N ARG A 307 -15.20 -20.88 -4.85
CA ARG A 307 -15.25 -22.34 -4.90
C ARG A 307 -15.26 -22.87 -6.34
N HIS A 308 -16.04 -22.28 -7.22
CA HIS A 308 -16.08 -22.63 -8.64
C HIS A 308 -14.70 -22.45 -9.29
N LEU A 309 -14.04 -21.32 -9.06
CA LEU A 309 -12.71 -21.06 -9.59
C LEU A 309 -11.68 -22.07 -9.04
N LYS A 310 -11.71 -22.35 -7.74
CA LYS A 310 -10.82 -23.34 -7.11
C LYS A 310 -11.00 -24.74 -7.68
N ASN A 311 -12.23 -25.16 -7.97
CA ASN A 311 -12.51 -26.46 -8.59
C ASN A 311 -12.04 -26.54 -10.05
N ASN A 312 -11.73 -25.39 -10.67
CA ASN A 312 -11.15 -25.28 -12.00
C ASN A 312 -9.64 -24.94 -11.97
N ASP A 313 -8.96 -25.19 -10.84
CA ASP A 313 -7.53 -24.91 -10.65
C ASP A 313 -7.15 -23.43 -10.76
N ILE A 314 -7.99 -22.52 -10.26
CA ILE A 314 -7.75 -21.08 -10.21
C ILE A 314 -7.89 -20.61 -8.77
N LEU A 315 -6.84 -19.96 -8.22
CA LEU A 315 -6.89 -19.36 -6.90
C LEU A 315 -7.39 -17.91 -6.99
N ALA A 316 -8.63 -17.69 -6.55
CA ALA A 316 -9.20 -16.37 -6.30
C ALA A 316 -9.43 -16.21 -4.81
N VAL A 317 -9.34 -14.98 -4.29
CA VAL A 317 -9.40 -14.73 -2.84
C VAL A 317 -10.24 -13.49 -2.53
N PHE A 318 -10.81 -13.45 -1.32
CA PHE A 318 -11.49 -12.25 -0.80
C PHE A 318 -10.49 -11.21 -0.24
N HIS A 319 -10.98 -10.04 0.20
CA HIS A 319 -10.22 -8.94 0.82
C HIS A 319 -11.17 -7.92 1.43
N TYR A 320 -10.88 -7.35 2.51
CA TYR A 320 -10.31 -7.63 3.81
C TYR A 320 -11.46 -7.99 4.76
N ILE A 321 -11.18 -8.62 5.92
CA ILE A 321 -12.13 -8.57 7.03
C ILE A 321 -12.02 -7.16 7.64
N PRO A 322 -13.14 -6.43 7.83
CA PRO A 322 -13.10 -5.09 8.39
C PRO A 322 -12.42 -5.05 9.76
N LEU A 323 -11.52 -4.10 9.96
CA LEU A 323 -10.72 -4.05 11.19
C LEU A 323 -11.55 -3.68 12.41
N HIS A 324 -12.59 -2.86 12.28
CA HIS A 324 -13.40 -2.42 13.41
C HIS A 324 -14.14 -3.57 14.11
N SER A 325 -14.49 -4.64 13.37
CA SER A 325 -15.15 -5.83 13.91
C SER A 325 -14.16 -6.94 14.32
N ALA A 326 -12.86 -6.73 14.10
CA ALA A 326 -11.83 -7.66 14.56
C ALA A 326 -11.51 -7.43 16.05
N PRO A 327 -11.09 -8.47 16.82
CA PRO A 327 -10.81 -8.34 18.25
C PRO A 327 -9.85 -7.22 18.63
N ALA A 328 -8.84 -6.95 17.79
CA ALA A 328 -7.90 -5.84 18.01
C ALA A 328 -8.56 -4.48 17.72
N GLY A 329 -9.39 -4.40 16.69
CA GLY A 329 -10.13 -3.18 16.37
C GLY A 329 -11.08 -2.75 17.46
N GLU A 330 -11.84 -3.68 18.03
CA GLU A 330 -12.72 -3.44 19.19
C GLU A 330 -11.94 -3.00 20.43
N LYS A 331 -10.75 -3.59 20.66
CA LYS A 331 -9.91 -3.27 21.80
C LYS A 331 -9.28 -1.88 21.69
N PHE A 332 -8.77 -1.51 20.51
CA PHE A 332 -7.91 -0.33 20.33
C PHE A 332 -8.62 0.84 19.67
N GLY A 333 -9.84 0.65 19.15
CA GLY A 333 -10.53 1.70 18.40
C GLY A 333 -12.04 1.76 18.62
N ARG A 334 -12.67 2.59 17.81
CA ARG A 334 -14.12 2.71 17.66
C ARG A 334 -14.45 2.94 16.20
N PHE A 335 -15.63 2.56 15.77
CA PHE A 335 -16.18 2.97 14.49
C PHE A 335 -17.00 4.26 14.70
N ASP A 336 -16.78 5.27 13.85
CA ASP A 336 -17.53 6.51 13.91
C ASP A 336 -18.69 6.48 12.93
N GLY A 337 -19.89 6.80 13.41
CA GLY A 337 -21.12 6.71 12.63
C GLY A 337 -21.62 5.27 12.44
N THR A 338 -22.17 4.99 11.26
CA THR A 338 -22.75 3.69 10.90
C THR A 338 -21.94 3.04 9.78
N ASP A 339 -21.62 1.77 9.93
CA ASP A 339 -21.04 0.91 8.88
C ASP A 339 -22.13 0.59 7.84
N VAL A 340 -22.14 1.36 6.76
CA VAL A 340 -23.09 1.17 5.66
C VAL A 340 -22.46 0.33 4.54
N TYR A 341 -21.18 0.56 4.24
CA TYR A 341 -20.50 -0.01 3.09
C TYR A 341 -19.36 -0.95 3.47
N THR A 342 -18.59 -0.65 4.52
CA THR A 342 -17.37 -1.38 4.82
C THR A 342 -17.56 -2.89 4.89
N THR A 343 -18.51 -3.36 5.72
CA THR A 343 -18.79 -4.80 5.87
C THR A 343 -19.46 -5.36 4.61
N ALA A 344 -20.49 -4.68 4.09
CA ALA A 344 -21.23 -5.15 2.93
C ALA A 344 -20.35 -5.33 1.69
N GLU A 345 -19.49 -4.36 1.39
CA GLU A 345 -18.57 -4.42 0.25
C GLU A 345 -17.44 -5.44 0.45
N SER A 346 -16.94 -5.59 1.68
CA SER A 346 -15.96 -6.61 2.04
C SER A 346 -16.49 -8.04 1.79
N GLU A 347 -17.75 -8.28 2.11
CA GLU A 347 -18.37 -9.60 1.96
C GLU A 347 -18.57 -10.03 0.53
N ARG A 348 -18.69 -9.10 -0.41
CA ARG A 348 -19.00 -9.38 -1.82
C ARG A 348 -17.81 -9.31 -2.76
N LEU A 349 -16.62 -8.93 -2.29
CA LEU A 349 -15.43 -8.70 -3.11
C LEU A 349 -14.61 -9.97 -3.35
N VAL A 350 -14.31 -10.27 -4.62
CA VAL A 350 -13.39 -11.34 -5.07
C VAL A 350 -12.26 -10.74 -5.87
N ARG A 351 -11.02 -11.08 -5.52
CA ARG A 351 -9.84 -10.73 -6.31
C ARG A 351 -9.44 -11.90 -7.20
N LEU A 352 -9.17 -11.61 -8.46
CA LEU A 352 -8.74 -12.59 -9.46
C LEU A 352 -7.21 -12.66 -9.55
N PRO A 353 -6.65 -13.78 -10.06
CA PRO A 353 -5.22 -13.90 -10.33
C PRO A 353 -4.70 -12.73 -11.16
N MET A 354 -3.65 -12.07 -10.67
CA MET A 354 -3.04 -10.95 -11.37
C MET A 354 -1.61 -10.71 -10.90
N TYR A 355 -0.64 -10.97 -11.77
CA TYR A 355 0.79 -10.81 -11.49
C TYR A 355 1.56 -10.59 -12.79
N TYR A 356 2.79 -10.06 -12.69
CA TYR A 356 3.69 -9.90 -13.81
C TYR A 356 4.01 -11.26 -14.45
N GLY A 357 3.84 -11.37 -15.77
CA GLY A 357 4.04 -12.61 -16.50
C GLY A 357 2.86 -13.61 -16.45
N LEU A 358 1.66 -13.18 -16.01
CA LEU A 358 0.46 -14.01 -16.16
C LEU A 358 0.20 -14.28 -17.65
N THR A 359 0.29 -15.55 -18.05
CA THR A 359 0.20 -15.94 -19.47
C THR A 359 -1.17 -15.63 -20.06
N GLU A 360 -1.21 -15.38 -21.37
CA GLU A 360 -2.48 -15.18 -22.08
C GLU A 360 -3.40 -16.40 -21.94
N SER A 361 -2.87 -17.60 -21.96
CA SER A 361 -3.61 -18.84 -21.76
C SER A 361 -4.26 -18.90 -20.38
N ASP A 362 -3.51 -18.60 -19.32
CA ASP A 362 -4.05 -18.60 -17.96
C ASP A 362 -5.09 -17.49 -17.76
N ARG A 363 -4.82 -16.30 -18.29
CA ARG A 363 -5.78 -15.18 -18.28
C ARG A 363 -7.09 -15.54 -18.98
N LYS A 364 -7.02 -16.17 -20.18
CA LYS A 364 -8.20 -16.66 -20.89
C LYS A 364 -8.97 -17.69 -20.06
N LYS A 365 -8.28 -18.63 -19.44
CA LYS A 365 -8.91 -19.64 -18.56
C LYS A 365 -9.64 -18.98 -17.38
N VAL A 366 -9.05 -17.97 -16.74
CA VAL A 366 -9.71 -17.22 -15.66
C VAL A 366 -10.99 -16.55 -16.16
N ILE A 367 -10.91 -15.85 -17.32
CA ILE A 367 -12.07 -15.18 -17.94
C ILE A 367 -13.17 -16.19 -18.24
N GLU A 368 -12.85 -17.27 -18.93
CA GLU A 368 -13.82 -18.30 -19.31
C GLU A 368 -14.55 -18.88 -18.11
N LYS A 369 -13.84 -19.17 -17.01
CA LYS A 369 -14.43 -19.78 -15.81
C LYS A 369 -15.27 -18.81 -14.99
N VAL A 370 -14.97 -17.52 -15.00
CA VAL A 370 -15.86 -16.50 -14.44
C VAL A 370 -17.12 -16.36 -15.29
N LEU A 371 -17.00 -16.27 -16.61
CA LEU A 371 -18.16 -16.16 -17.50
C LEU A 371 -19.05 -17.42 -17.43
N GLU A 372 -18.48 -18.62 -17.35
CA GLU A 372 -19.20 -19.90 -17.18
C GLU A 372 -20.02 -19.91 -15.88
N PHE A 373 -19.49 -19.38 -14.79
CA PHE A 373 -20.21 -19.27 -13.52
C PHE A 373 -21.47 -18.41 -13.65
N TYR A 374 -21.37 -17.28 -14.35
CA TYR A 374 -22.50 -16.37 -14.54
C TYR A 374 -23.43 -16.72 -15.73
N ALA A 375 -23.11 -17.73 -16.50
CA ALA A 375 -23.98 -18.26 -17.57
C ALA A 375 -25.02 -19.27 -17.08
N GLN A 376 -24.83 -19.80 -15.86
CA GLN A 376 -25.75 -20.73 -15.19
C GLN A 376 -26.93 -19.95 -14.57
#